data_c1731875eecbddecf9063989a1ccf307
#
_entry.id   c1731875eecbddecf9063989a1ccf307
#
_cell.length_a   1.000
_cell.length_b   1.000
_cell.length_c   1.000
_cell.angle_alpha   90.00
_cell.angle_beta   90.00
_cell.angle_gamma   90.00
#
_symmetry.space_group_name_H-M   'P 1'
#
loop_
_entity.id
_entity.type
_entity.pdbx_description
1 polymer ?
#
loop_
_entity_poly.entity_id
_entity_poly.type
_entity_poly.pdbx_seq_one_letter_code
_entity_poly.pdbx_strand_id
1 'polypeptide(L)'
;MTLTRFVTKNAFRNKRRSLLTVLSIAFSLLLLTFMMTLWHAFSLDEGSAESAQRLVVRHRVSLTFALPGFYREKIRSIPGVVSVVPVSWFGGIYKDQKPENFFAQFGTDPDEFFKTFRDIGMPDDQIKAWQRDRQGVIVDDTLANKYGWKLGDRIMLQGTIYPVNLELNIRGIFHSSPDNKSVYFNTKYVEESVPLFKGQAGTFSILADNPGT
;
A
#
# COMPACT_ATOMS: atom_id res chain seq x y z
N MET A 1 26.32 53.72 24.52
CA MET A 1 25.87 52.88 23.39
C MET A 1 25.53 51.50 23.93
N THR A 2 24.29 51.05 23.75
CA THR A 2 23.89 49.73 24.21
C THR A 2 24.53 48.68 23.30
N LEU A 3 24.94 47.54 23.88
CA LEU A 3 25.58 46.40 23.19
C LEU A 3 24.76 45.94 21.98
N THR A 4 23.45 45.88 22.13
CA THR A 4 22.46 45.55 21.08
C THR A 4 22.56 46.47 19.86
N ARG A 5 22.69 47.80 20.07
CA ARG A 5 22.79 48.78 18.97
C ARG A 5 24.11 48.63 18.22
N PHE A 6 25.18 48.28 18.92
CA PHE A 6 26.48 47.99 18.30
C PHE A 6 26.43 46.73 17.45
N VAL A 7 25.85 45.64 17.95
CA VAL A 7 25.70 44.36 17.25
C VAL A 7 24.89 44.51 16.00
N THR A 8 23.70 45.12 16.09
CA THR A 8 22.81 45.35 14.93
C THR A 8 23.47 46.25 13.85
N LYS A 9 24.12 47.34 14.26
CA LYS A 9 24.84 48.23 13.30
C LYS A 9 25.97 47.48 12.61
N ASN A 10 26.67 46.60 13.28
CA ASN A 10 27.76 45.83 12.71
C ASN A 10 27.25 44.69 11.79
N ALA A 11 26.16 44.03 12.17
CA ALA A 11 25.52 43.02 11.35
C ALA A 11 25.05 43.55 10.00
N PHE A 12 24.47 44.75 9.95
CA PHE A 12 23.99 45.39 8.73
C PHE A 12 25.02 46.21 7.97
N ARG A 13 26.27 46.26 8.44
CA ARG A 13 27.36 46.99 7.74
C ARG A 13 27.67 46.37 6.36
N ASN A 14 27.60 45.05 6.25
CA ASN A 14 27.76 44.34 4.98
C ASN A 14 26.48 43.56 4.65
N LYS A 15 25.53 44.22 3.99
CA LYS A 15 24.20 43.67 3.67
C LYS A 15 24.26 42.34 2.90
N ARG A 16 25.20 42.20 1.95
CA ARG A 16 25.33 40.97 1.15
C ARG A 16 25.74 39.78 2.01
N ARG A 17 26.73 39.97 2.90
CA ARG A 17 27.20 38.91 3.80
C ARG A 17 26.11 38.50 4.79
N SER A 18 25.43 39.46 5.40
CA SER A 18 24.34 39.17 6.34
C SER A 18 23.17 38.49 5.67
N LEU A 19 22.81 38.92 4.44
CA LEU A 19 21.76 38.25 3.66
C LEU A 19 22.12 36.78 3.35
N LEU A 20 23.34 36.54 2.89
CA LEU A 20 23.80 35.18 2.58
C LEU A 20 23.81 34.29 3.83
N THR A 21 24.22 34.82 4.98
CA THR A 21 24.23 34.07 6.23
C THR A 21 22.78 33.73 6.65
N VAL A 22 21.87 34.68 6.59
CA VAL A 22 20.45 34.45 6.94
C VAL A 22 19.83 33.43 5.98
N LEU A 23 20.07 33.56 4.66
CA LEU A 23 19.58 32.60 3.68
C LEU A 23 20.13 31.19 3.92
N SER A 24 21.41 31.07 4.24
CA SER A 24 22.04 29.77 4.55
C SER A 24 21.40 29.12 5.78
N ILE A 25 21.19 29.87 6.85
CA ILE A 25 20.53 29.36 8.06
C ILE A 25 19.08 29.00 7.76
N ALA A 26 18.35 29.87 7.05
CA ALA A 26 16.96 29.61 6.68
C ALA A 26 16.82 28.32 5.83
N PHE A 27 17.72 28.13 4.86
CA PHE A 27 17.73 26.94 4.03
C PHE A 27 18.07 25.67 4.83
N SER A 28 19.04 25.76 5.74
CA SER A 28 19.38 24.63 6.63
C SER A 28 18.20 24.24 7.54
N LEU A 29 17.50 25.22 8.09
CA LEU A 29 16.31 24.95 8.93
C LEU A 29 15.16 24.38 8.09
N LEU A 30 14.97 24.87 6.85
CA LEU A 30 13.98 24.33 5.93
C LEU A 30 14.27 22.86 5.60
N LEU A 31 15.51 22.51 5.29
CA LEU A 31 15.91 21.13 5.06
C LEU A 31 15.71 20.24 6.29
N LEU A 32 16.06 20.75 7.48
CA LEU A 32 15.88 20.01 8.72
C LEU A 32 14.39 19.73 8.98
N THR A 33 13.54 20.75 8.86
CA THR A 33 12.09 20.58 9.06
C THR A 33 11.50 19.65 8.02
N PHE A 34 11.93 19.75 6.76
CA PHE A 34 11.50 18.86 5.69
C PHE A 34 11.89 17.41 5.98
N MET A 35 13.14 17.16 6.39
CA MET A 35 13.59 15.82 6.78
C MET A 35 12.84 15.28 8.00
N MET A 36 12.58 16.11 9.01
CA MET A 36 11.80 15.70 10.16
C MET A 36 10.33 15.37 9.79
N THR A 37 9.75 16.14 8.87
CA THR A 37 8.39 15.88 8.38
C THR A 37 8.33 14.56 7.60
N LEU A 38 9.32 14.30 6.74
CA LEU A 38 9.43 13.01 6.05
C LEU A 38 9.60 11.86 7.04
N TRP A 39 10.52 11.99 7.99
CA TRP A 39 10.70 11.00 9.04
C TRP A 39 9.40 10.71 9.78
N HIS A 40 8.70 11.77 10.20
CA HIS A 40 7.43 11.64 10.89
C HIS A 40 6.38 10.95 10.03
N ALA A 41 6.25 11.33 8.74
CA ALA A 41 5.30 10.72 7.81
C ALA A 41 5.55 9.21 7.58
N PHE A 42 6.82 8.78 7.59
CA PHE A 42 7.17 7.37 7.43
C PHE A 42 7.21 6.58 8.74
N SER A 43 7.37 7.24 9.88
CA SER A 43 7.48 6.57 11.20
C SER A 43 6.15 6.44 11.93
N LEU A 44 5.17 7.27 11.60
CA LEU A 44 3.82 7.21 12.13
C LEU A 44 2.89 6.40 11.20
N ASP A 45 3.35 5.24 10.75
CA ASP A 45 2.40 4.24 10.31
C ASP A 45 1.75 3.68 11.58
N GLU A 46 0.67 4.33 12.01
CA GLU A 46 -0.21 3.85 13.09
C GLU A 46 -0.96 2.61 12.58
N GLY A 47 -0.19 1.59 12.20
CA GLY A 47 -0.73 0.29 11.95
C GLY A 47 -1.49 -0.19 13.18
N SER A 48 -2.67 -0.74 13.00
CA SER A 48 -3.40 -1.39 14.10
C SER A 48 -2.48 -2.41 14.80
N ALA A 49 -2.73 -2.71 16.08
CA ALA A 49 -1.99 -3.75 16.79
C ALA A 49 -1.97 -5.08 16.02
N GLU A 50 -3.01 -5.33 15.21
CA GLU A 50 -3.15 -6.49 14.33
C GLU A 50 -2.25 -6.39 13.09
N SER A 51 -2.01 -5.19 12.55
CA SER A 51 -1.07 -4.99 11.45
C SER A 51 0.39 -5.18 11.91
N ALA A 52 0.70 -4.94 13.18
CA ALA A 52 2.03 -5.16 13.76
C ALA A 52 2.42 -6.66 13.83
N GLN A 53 1.43 -7.57 13.83
CA GLN A 53 1.66 -9.02 13.78
C GLN A 53 1.78 -9.56 12.34
N ARG A 54 1.62 -8.68 11.35
CA ARG A 54 1.66 -9.05 9.93
C ARG A 54 3.05 -8.83 9.35
N LEU A 55 3.64 -9.94 8.89
CA LEU A 55 4.93 -9.96 8.23
C LEU A 55 4.75 -10.07 6.72
N VAL A 56 5.65 -9.46 5.95
CA VAL A 56 5.66 -9.56 4.50
C VAL A 56 6.93 -10.26 4.03
N VAL A 57 6.77 -11.42 3.40
CA VAL A 57 7.86 -12.13 2.74
C VAL A 57 7.90 -11.74 1.28
N ARG A 58 9.05 -11.27 0.84
CA ARG A 58 9.30 -10.84 -0.54
C ARG A 58 10.58 -11.46 -1.10
N HIS A 59 10.74 -11.36 -2.40
CA HIS A 59 11.98 -11.81 -3.03
C HIS A 59 13.17 -10.97 -2.54
N ARG A 60 14.30 -11.63 -2.24
CA ARG A 60 15.49 -10.99 -1.62
C ARG A 60 16.05 -9.84 -2.45
N VAL A 61 16.01 -9.96 -3.77
CA VAL A 61 16.66 -9.00 -4.68
C VAL A 61 15.76 -7.81 -4.99
N SER A 62 14.47 -8.07 -5.28
CA SER A 62 13.54 -7.00 -5.70
C SER A 62 12.09 -7.40 -5.43
N LEU A 63 11.22 -6.42 -5.23
CA LEU A 63 9.76 -6.60 -5.15
C LEU A 63 9.13 -6.97 -6.50
N THR A 64 9.84 -6.74 -7.61
CA THR A 64 9.35 -7.07 -8.96
C THR A 64 9.55 -8.54 -9.32
N PHE A 65 10.39 -9.27 -8.58
CA PHE A 65 10.56 -10.70 -8.78
C PHE A 65 9.52 -11.49 -8.01
N ALA A 66 8.78 -12.32 -8.72
CA ALA A 66 7.79 -13.19 -8.12
C ALA A 66 8.46 -14.34 -7.34
N LEU A 67 7.78 -14.78 -6.29
CA LEU A 67 8.12 -15.96 -5.51
C LEU A 67 7.33 -17.16 -6.04
N PRO A 68 7.96 -18.35 -6.15
CA PRO A 68 7.23 -19.58 -6.43
C PRO A 68 6.15 -19.87 -5.38
N GLY A 69 4.95 -20.25 -5.85
CA GLY A 69 3.79 -20.48 -4.98
C GLY A 69 3.98 -21.57 -3.91
N PHE A 70 4.88 -22.53 -4.15
CA PHE A 70 5.17 -23.59 -3.19
C PHE A 70 5.79 -23.07 -1.87
N TYR A 71 6.33 -21.85 -1.85
CA TYR A 71 6.82 -21.23 -0.62
C TYR A 71 5.69 -21.00 0.39
N ARG A 72 4.45 -20.85 -0.07
CA ARG A 72 3.27 -20.74 0.82
C ARG A 72 3.22 -21.87 1.83
N GLU A 73 3.35 -23.11 1.37
CA GLU A 73 3.28 -24.29 2.27
C GLU A 73 4.50 -24.39 3.18
N LYS A 74 5.68 -24.03 2.68
CA LYS A 74 6.89 -23.97 3.52
C LYS A 74 6.76 -22.94 4.64
N ILE A 75 6.21 -21.76 4.32
CA ILE A 75 5.99 -20.71 5.32
C ILE A 75 4.92 -21.14 6.33
N ARG A 76 3.82 -21.74 5.84
CA ARG A 76 2.73 -22.22 6.69
C ARG A 76 3.18 -23.29 7.70
N SER A 77 4.22 -24.09 7.38
CA SER A 77 4.77 -25.09 8.28
C SER A 77 5.69 -24.55 9.38
N ILE A 78 6.00 -23.25 9.37
CA ILE A 78 6.84 -22.64 10.41
C ILE A 78 6.01 -22.45 11.68
N PRO A 79 6.50 -22.89 12.86
CA PRO A 79 5.82 -22.65 14.13
C PRO A 79 5.59 -21.15 14.36
N GLY A 80 4.41 -20.78 14.86
CA GLY A 80 4.04 -19.37 15.08
C GLY A 80 3.37 -18.70 13.87
N VAL A 81 3.28 -19.35 12.71
CA VAL A 81 2.55 -18.86 11.55
C VAL A 81 1.09 -19.27 11.64
N VAL A 82 0.19 -18.29 11.72
CA VAL A 82 -1.27 -18.48 11.82
C VAL A 82 -1.91 -18.61 10.44
N SER A 83 -1.53 -17.71 9.53
CA SER A 83 -2.05 -17.72 8.16
C SER A 83 -1.04 -17.13 7.17
N VAL A 84 -1.16 -17.55 5.89
CA VAL A 84 -0.29 -17.09 4.81
C VAL A 84 -1.15 -16.84 3.57
N VAL A 85 -1.11 -15.63 3.06
CA VAL A 85 -1.85 -15.25 1.86
C VAL A 85 -0.92 -14.65 0.80
N PRO A 86 -1.03 -15.08 -0.48
CA PRO A 86 -0.30 -14.46 -1.58
C PRO A 86 -0.88 -13.07 -1.86
N VAL A 87 -0.02 -12.11 -2.13
CA VAL A 87 -0.39 -10.76 -2.56
C VAL A 87 0.49 -10.38 -3.74
N SER A 88 -0.14 -10.11 -4.88
CA SER A 88 0.56 -9.76 -6.12
C SER A 88 0.08 -8.41 -6.64
N TRP A 89 1.01 -7.51 -6.85
CA TRP A 89 0.74 -6.22 -7.45
C TRP A 89 0.34 -6.38 -8.92
N PHE A 90 -0.77 -5.80 -9.34
CA PHE A 90 -1.24 -5.84 -10.73
C PHE A 90 -0.71 -4.67 -11.57
N GLY A 91 -0.72 -3.47 -10.99
CA GLY A 91 -0.18 -2.26 -11.63
C GLY A 91 -0.92 -1.83 -12.88
N GLY A 92 -2.22 -2.09 -12.95
CA GLY A 92 -3.05 -1.69 -14.09
C GLY A 92 -3.45 -0.21 -14.07
N ILE A 93 -4.02 0.23 -15.19
CA ILE A 93 -4.53 1.59 -15.37
C ILE A 93 -6.04 1.57 -15.25
N TYR A 94 -6.60 2.46 -14.43
CA TYR A 94 -8.02 2.73 -14.35
C TYR A 94 -8.32 4.08 -15.02
N LYS A 95 -9.19 4.09 -16.01
CA LYS A 95 -9.55 5.25 -16.86
C LYS A 95 -8.39 5.82 -17.65
N ASP A 96 -7.41 6.43 -16.97
CA ASP A 96 -6.25 7.08 -17.58
C ASP A 96 -5.02 7.00 -16.65
N GLN A 97 -3.87 7.51 -17.12
CA GLN A 97 -2.60 7.49 -16.37
C GLN A 97 -2.39 8.68 -15.43
N LYS A 98 -3.43 9.46 -15.15
CA LYS A 98 -3.31 10.60 -14.26
C LYS A 98 -3.05 10.14 -12.81
N PRO A 99 -2.17 10.83 -12.07
CA PRO A 99 -1.87 10.47 -10.67
C PRO A 99 -3.11 10.40 -9.77
N GLU A 100 -4.13 11.21 -10.06
CA GLU A 100 -5.40 11.22 -9.32
C GLU A 100 -6.21 9.93 -9.48
N ASN A 101 -6.01 9.18 -10.58
CA ASN A 101 -6.67 7.92 -10.87
C ASN A 101 -5.83 6.69 -10.48
N PHE A 102 -4.65 6.95 -9.90
CA PHE A 102 -3.80 5.88 -9.38
C PHE A 102 -4.28 5.39 -8.01
N PHE A 103 -4.37 4.08 -7.86
CA PHE A 103 -4.62 3.40 -6.60
C PHE A 103 -3.98 2.01 -6.61
N ALA A 104 -3.78 1.46 -5.43
CA ALA A 104 -3.15 0.16 -5.27
C ALA A 104 -4.09 -0.98 -5.70
N GLN A 105 -3.56 -1.96 -6.46
CA GLN A 105 -4.32 -3.04 -7.07
C GLN A 105 -3.61 -4.37 -6.80
N PHE A 106 -4.25 -5.24 -6.03
CA PHE A 106 -3.64 -6.49 -5.59
C PHE A 106 -4.50 -7.70 -5.96
N GLY A 107 -3.87 -8.68 -6.61
CA GLY A 107 -4.39 -10.04 -6.69
C GLY A 107 -4.06 -10.81 -5.42
N THR A 108 -5.06 -11.51 -4.86
CA THR A 108 -4.90 -12.28 -3.62
C THR A 108 -5.78 -13.53 -3.62
N ASP A 109 -5.71 -14.34 -2.57
CA ASP A 109 -6.57 -15.49 -2.34
C ASP A 109 -7.74 -15.09 -1.41
N PRO A 110 -8.98 -14.96 -1.92
CA PRO A 110 -10.13 -14.52 -1.12
C PRO A 110 -10.44 -15.41 0.08
N ASP A 111 -10.11 -16.71 0.03
CA ASP A 111 -10.43 -17.66 1.09
C ASP A 111 -9.53 -17.50 2.35
N GLU A 112 -8.32 -16.98 2.13
CA GLU A 112 -7.32 -16.78 3.19
C GLU A 112 -7.15 -15.32 3.58
N PHE A 113 -7.65 -14.38 2.77
CA PHE A 113 -7.40 -12.94 2.92
C PHE A 113 -7.80 -12.43 4.30
N PHE A 114 -9.05 -12.62 4.72
CA PHE A 114 -9.55 -12.11 6.00
C PHE A 114 -9.00 -12.84 7.23
N LYS A 115 -8.36 -14.01 7.04
CA LYS A 115 -7.63 -14.70 8.12
C LYS A 115 -6.32 -13.97 8.43
N THR A 116 -5.73 -13.30 7.42
CA THR A 116 -4.46 -12.58 7.51
C THR A 116 -4.67 -11.08 7.77
N PHE A 117 -5.66 -10.49 7.10
CA PHE A 117 -6.00 -9.06 7.19
C PHE A 117 -7.23 -8.87 8.08
N ARG A 118 -7.07 -9.07 9.39
CA ARG A 118 -8.15 -8.98 10.38
C ARG A 118 -8.57 -7.54 10.69
N ASP A 119 -7.71 -6.59 10.38
CA ASP A 119 -7.89 -5.15 10.49
C ASP A 119 -8.81 -4.57 9.39
N ILE A 120 -9.12 -5.35 8.36
CA ILE A 120 -10.03 -4.95 7.29
C ILE A 120 -11.44 -5.43 7.62
N GLY A 121 -12.33 -4.47 7.89
CA GLY A 121 -13.75 -4.74 8.19
C GLY A 121 -14.60 -4.76 6.93
N MET A 122 -15.36 -5.85 6.73
CA MET A 122 -16.36 -5.97 5.67
C MET A 122 -17.50 -6.89 6.12
N PRO A 123 -18.78 -6.65 5.69
CA PRO A 123 -19.90 -7.54 6.00
C PRO A 123 -19.72 -8.97 5.46
N ASP A 124 -20.16 -9.97 6.22
CA ASP A 124 -19.96 -11.39 5.90
C ASP A 124 -20.61 -11.82 4.57
N ASP A 125 -21.74 -11.25 4.22
CA ASP A 125 -22.42 -11.51 2.95
C ASP A 125 -21.58 -11.06 1.76
N GLN A 126 -20.90 -9.92 1.87
CA GLN A 126 -19.99 -9.41 0.85
C GLN A 126 -18.72 -10.25 0.77
N ILE A 127 -18.18 -10.71 1.90
CA ILE A 127 -17.03 -11.64 1.94
C ILE A 127 -17.37 -12.91 1.14
N LYS A 128 -18.53 -13.53 1.43
CA LYS A 128 -18.98 -14.72 0.73
C LYS A 128 -19.26 -14.48 -0.76
N ALA A 129 -19.79 -13.31 -1.10
CA ALA A 129 -20.03 -12.92 -2.50
C ALA A 129 -18.71 -12.79 -3.27
N TRP A 130 -17.69 -12.18 -2.67
CA TRP A 130 -16.36 -12.05 -3.25
C TRP A 130 -15.65 -13.40 -3.41
N GLN A 131 -15.70 -14.27 -2.41
CA GLN A 131 -15.10 -15.61 -2.47
C GLN A 131 -15.67 -16.48 -3.59
N ARG A 132 -16.97 -16.34 -3.89
CA ARG A 132 -17.67 -17.11 -4.93
C ARG A 132 -17.47 -16.60 -6.35
N ASP A 133 -17.13 -15.31 -6.50
CA ASP A 133 -16.98 -14.69 -7.81
C ASP A 133 -15.51 -14.60 -8.22
N ARG A 134 -15.15 -15.33 -9.28
CA ARG A 134 -13.78 -15.32 -9.82
C ARG A 134 -13.36 -13.92 -10.31
N GLN A 135 -14.27 -13.15 -10.84
CA GLN A 135 -14.10 -11.76 -11.27
C GLN A 135 -14.43 -10.76 -10.16
N GLY A 136 -14.68 -11.25 -8.95
CA GLY A 136 -15.01 -10.41 -7.80
C GLY A 136 -13.83 -9.54 -7.36
N VAL A 137 -14.13 -8.30 -7.03
CA VAL A 137 -13.22 -7.33 -6.41
C VAL A 137 -13.86 -6.74 -5.18
N ILE A 138 -13.03 -6.51 -4.16
CA ILE A 138 -13.39 -5.66 -3.02
C ILE A 138 -12.62 -4.35 -3.13
N VAL A 139 -13.28 -3.25 -2.80
CA VAL A 139 -12.76 -1.90 -2.96
C VAL A 139 -12.81 -1.15 -1.63
N ASP A 140 -11.82 -0.31 -1.41
CA ASP A 140 -11.80 0.59 -0.26
C ASP A 140 -12.93 1.62 -0.36
N ASP A 141 -13.56 1.97 0.76
CA ASP A 141 -14.70 2.89 0.81
C ASP A 141 -14.32 4.31 0.33
N THR A 142 -13.07 4.74 0.53
CA THR A 142 -12.60 6.03 0.01
C THR A 142 -12.56 6.07 -1.51
N LEU A 143 -12.19 4.94 -2.15
CA LEU A 143 -12.24 4.79 -3.61
C LEU A 143 -13.68 4.67 -4.11
N ALA A 144 -14.52 3.90 -3.41
CA ALA A 144 -15.92 3.76 -3.73
C ALA A 144 -16.63 5.13 -3.73
N ASN A 145 -16.39 5.94 -2.69
CA ASN A 145 -16.92 7.30 -2.60
C ASN A 145 -16.37 8.22 -3.70
N LYS A 146 -15.06 8.17 -3.95
CA LYS A 146 -14.40 9.00 -4.96
C LYS A 146 -14.94 8.77 -6.37
N TYR A 147 -15.17 7.53 -6.74
CA TYR A 147 -15.60 7.15 -8.08
C TYR A 147 -17.11 6.90 -8.21
N GLY A 148 -17.85 6.95 -7.10
CA GLY A 148 -19.28 6.67 -7.05
C GLY A 148 -19.60 5.18 -7.24
N TRP A 149 -18.66 4.28 -6.90
CA TRP A 149 -18.83 2.84 -7.07
C TRP A 149 -19.83 2.26 -6.08
N LYS A 150 -20.61 1.30 -6.56
CA LYS A 150 -21.61 0.58 -5.78
C LYS A 150 -21.42 -0.92 -5.90
N LEU A 151 -21.98 -1.68 -4.96
CA LEU A 151 -22.04 -3.14 -5.06
C LEU A 151 -22.72 -3.56 -6.36
N GLY A 152 -22.10 -4.47 -7.09
CA GLY A 152 -22.57 -4.97 -8.38
C GLY A 152 -22.07 -4.20 -9.61
N ASP A 153 -21.46 -3.04 -9.43
CA ASP A 153 -20.85 -2.30 -10.53
C ASP A 153 -19.66 -3.07 -11.11
N ARG A 154 -19.37 -2.80 -12.38
CA ARG A 154 -18.20 -3.33 -13.08
C ARG A 154 -17.15 -2.27 -13.24
N ILE A 155 -15.89 -2.64 -12.98
CA ILE A 155 -14.73 -1.81 -13.24
C ILE A 155 -13.78 -2.55 -14.18
N MET A 156 -13.10 -1.80 -15.04
CA MET A 156 -12.08 -2.35 -15.94
C MET A 156 -10.72 -1.82 -15.53
N LEU A 157 -9.77 -2.72 -15.37
CA LEU A 157 -8.35 -2.41 -15.17
C LEU A 157 -7.56 -2.84 -16.40
N GLN A 158 -6.94 -1.89 -17.06
CA GLN A 158 -6.06 -2.16 -18.20
C GLN A 158 -4.70 -2.62 -17.67
N GLY A 159 -4.28 -3.82 -18.03
CA GLY A 159 -3.01 -4.37 -17.59
C GLY A 159 -1.81 -3.67 -18.21
N THR A 160 -0.74 -3.48 -17.42
CA THR A 160 0.54 -2.94 -17.86
C THR A 160 1.66 -3.95 -17.65
N ILE A 161 1.75 -4.53 -16.45
CA ILE A 161 2.70 -5.60 -16.11
C ILE A 161 2.19 -6.92 -16.65
N TYR A 162 0.90 -7.18 -16.49
CA TYR A 162 0.22 -8.35 -17.00
C TYR A 162 -0.46 -7.99 -18.33
N PRO A 163 -0.21 -8.71 -19.43
CA PRO A 163 -0.80 -8.38 -20.74
C PRO A 163 -2.26 -8.82 -20.85
N VAL A 164 -3.09 -8.37 -19.90
CA VAL A 164 -4.52 -8.72 -19.80
C VAL A 164 -5.31 -7.55 -19.20
N ASN A 165 -6.47 -7.29 -19.75
CA ASN A 165 -7.43 -6.37 -19.12
C ASN A 165 -8.37 -7.17 -18.23
N LEU A 166 -8.55 -6.71 -16.99
CA LEU A 166 -9.44 -7.35 -16.03
C LEU A 166 -10.77 -6.61 -15.99
N GLU A 167 -11.85 -7.34 -16.24
CA GLU A 167 -13.22 -6.90 -15.95
C GLU A 167 -13.60 -7.45 -14.58
N LEU A 168 -13.84 -6.56 -13.62
CA LEU A 168 -14.04 -6.91 -12.23
C LEU A 168 -15.41 -6.45 -11.74
N ASN A 169 -16.12 -7.32 -11.03
CA ASN A 169 -17.39 -7.04 -10.40
C ASN A 169 -17.19 -6.64 -8.94
N ILE A 170 -17.67 -5.49 -8.52
CA ILE A 170 -17.57 -5.05 -7.12
C ILE A 170 -18.50 -5.91 -6.26
N ARG A 171 -17.91 -6.75 -5.42
CA ARG A 171 -18.62 -7.67 -4.51
C ARG A 171 -18.56 -7.24 -3.06
N GLY A 172 -17.67 -6.31 -2.72
CA GLY A 172 -17.59 -5.78 -1.39
C GLY A 172 -16.95 -4.39 -1.35
N ILE A 173 -17.37 -3.62 -0.36
CA ILE A 173 -16.77 -2.34 0.01
C ILE A 173 -16.28 -2.49 1.43
N PHE A 174 -14.96 -2.38 1.62
CA PHE A 174 -14.34 -2.54 2.94
C PHE A 174 -13.89 -1.19 3.48
N HIS A 175 -13.82 -1.11 4.81
CA HIS A 175 -13.22 0.00 5.50
C HIS A 175 -11.81 -0.37 5.97
N SER A 176 -10.86 0.53 5.72
CA SER A 176 -9.47 0.37 6.15
C SER A 176 -8.94 1.68 6.73
N SER A 177 -7.66 1.72 7.06
CA SER A 177 -6.98 2.97 7.42
C SER A 177 -7.18 4.02 6.32
N PRO A 178 -7.37 5.32 6.66
CA PRO A 178 -7.69 6.39 5.71
C PRO A 178 -6.77 6.48 4.49
N ASP A 179 -5.54 6.05 4.64
CA ASP A 179 -4.52 6.13 3.57
C ASP A 179 -4.44 4.89 2.67
N ASN A 180 -5.22 3.85 2.94
CA ASN A 180 -5.20 2.61 2.17
C ASN A 180 -6.17 2.66 0.99
N LYS A 181 -5.77 3.32 -0.10
CA LYS A 181 -6.53 3.40 -1.34
C LYS A 181 -6.22 2.17 -2.20
N SER A 182 -6.84 1.05 -1.90
CA SER A 182 -6.55 -0.22 -2.55
C SER A 182 -7.80 -0.99 -2.98
N VAL A 183 -7.59 -1.89 -3.93
CA VAL A 183 -8.57 -2.90 -4.33
C VAL A 183 -7.93 -4.27 -4.31
N TYR A 184 -8.71 -5.29 -3.94
CA TYR A 184 -8.26 -6.68 -3.91
C TYR A 184 -9.19 -7.54 -4.75
N PHE A 185 -8.61 -8.34 -5.64
CA PHE A 185 -9.34 -9.27 -6.51
C PHE A 185 -8.72 -10.67 -6.45
N ASN A 186 -9.43 -11.66 -7.00
CA ASN A 186 -8.97 -13.05 -6.99
C ASN A 186 -7.78 -13.25 -7.96
N THR A 187 -6.61 -13.62 -7.42
CA THR A 187 -5.39 -13.84 -8.23
C THR A 187 -5.56 -14.92 -9.28
N LYS A 188 -6.40 -15.93 -9.04
CA LYS A 188 -6.66 -17.01 -10.00
C LYS A 188 -7.27 -16.49 -11.32
N TYR A 189 -7.96 -15.35 -11.30
CA TYR A 189 -8.47 -14.74 -12.53
C TYR A 189 -7.33 -14.29 -13.46
N VAL A 190 -6.26 -13.70 -12.89
CA VAL A 190 -5.06 -13.33 -13.65
C VAL A 190 -4.30 -14.57 -14.12
N GLU A 191 -4.15 -15.58 -13.24
CA GLU A 191 -3.44 -16.82 -13.56
C GLU A 191 -4.11 -17.61 -14.70
N GLU A 192 -5.45 -17.61 -14.74
CA GLU A 192 -6.22 -18.24 -15.81
C GLU A 192 -6.10 -17.48 -17.13
N SER A 193 -6.02 -16.15 -17.05
CA SER A 193 -5.90 -15.27 -18.22
C SER A 193 -4.48 -15.24 -18.79
N VAL A 194 -3.46 -15.41 -17.92
CA VAL A 194 -2.04 -15.36 -18.31
C VAL A 194 -1.29 -16.52 -17.65
N PRO A 195 -1.24 -17.71 -18.30
CA PRO A 195 -0.66 -18.92 -17.72
C PRO A 195 0.80 -18.80 -17.27
N LEU A 196 1.57 -17.85 -17.84
CA LEU A 196 2.96 -17.57 -17.45
C LEU A 196 3.11 -17.22 -15.96
N PHE A 197 2.10 -16.60 -15.36
CA PHE A 197 2.11 -16.18 -13.96
C PHE A 197 1.48 -17.19 -13.01
N LYS A 198 1.05 -18.33 -13.52
CA LYS A 198 0.41 -19.37 -12.72
C LYS A 198 1.36 -19.90 -11.64
N GLY A 199 0.85 -19.97 -10.42
CA GLY A 199 1.61 -20.49 -9.29
C GLY A 199 2.76 -19.58 -8.83
N GLN A 200 2.68 -18.29 -9.12
CA GLN A 200 3.62 -17.29 -8.66
C GLN A 200 2.91 -16.28 -7.75
N ALA A 201 3.63 -15.72 -6.79
CA ALA A 201 3.16 -14.65 -5.92
C ALA A 201 4.17 -13.52 -5.89
N GLY A 202 3.73 -12.28 -5.88
CA GLY A 202 4.63 -11.12 -5.72
C GLY A 202 5.25 -11.12 -4.33
N THR A 203 4.41 -11.33 -3.31
CA THR A 203 4.78 -11.41 -1.90
C THR A 203 3.87 -12.41 -1.18
N PHE A 204 4.25 -12.81 0.03
CA PHE A 204 3.36 -13.49 0.97
C PHE A 204 3.17 -12.60 2.19
N SER A 205 1.92 -12.28 2.52
CA SER A 205 1.56 -11.69 3.80
C SER A 205 1.26 -12.80 4.80
N ILE A 206 1.84 -12.70 5.97
CA ILE A 206 1.82 -13.72 7.02
C ILE A 206 1.24 -13.07 8.28
N LEU A 207 0.31 -13.74 8.92
CA LEU A 207 -0.07 -13.42 10.29
C LEU A 207 0.69 -14.33 11.24
N ALA A 208 1.47 -13.74 12.16
CA ALA A 208 2.15 -14.45 13.24
C ALA A 208 1.32 -14.39 14.53
N ASP A 209 1.45 -15.40 15.38
CA ASP A 209 0.81 -15.45 16.70
C ASP A 209 1.45 -14.49 17.71
N ASN A 210 2.75 -14.20 17.52
CA ASN A 210 3.51 -13.28 18.37
C ASN A 210 4.49 -12.45 17.54
N PRO A 211 4.55 -11.10 17.68
CA PRO A 211 5.49 -10.25 16.94
C PRO A 211 6.96 -10.45 17.32
N GLY A 212 7.25 -11.26 18.34
CA GLY A 212 8.61 -11.54 18.81
C GLY A 212 9.16 -12.92 18.41
N THR A 213 8.48 -13.65 17.53
CA THR A 213 8.92 -14.98 17.05
C THR A 213 9.79 -14.89 15.81
#